data_badcda0fc638ad7cd235e4d82abe94fc
#
_entry.id   badcda0fc638ad7cd235e4d82abe94fc
#
_cell.length_a   1.000
_cell.length_b   1.000
_cell.length_c   1.000
_cell.angle_alpha   90.00
_cell.angle_beta   90.00
_cell.angle_gamma   90.00
#
_symmetry.space_group_name_H-M   'P 1'
#
loop_
_entity.id
_entity.type
_entity.pdbx_description
1 polymer ?
#
loop_
_entity_poly.entity_id
_entity_poly.type
_entity_poly.pdbx_seq_one_letter_code
_entity_poly.pdbx_strand_id
1 'polypeptide(L)'
;MDERFTTWLRDFLSRHRAVAGSVHLVDGDHLAIAAAHNLPPQVIELTRAIPLGKGMAGLAWQHDKPIQTCNLKEDTSGAVKPGAKAVDGKAAVALPVKDASGTIRAIVGLAWMDERELPADEIAAIDQDARSLPEA
;
A
#
# COMPACT_ATOMS: atom_id res chain seq x y z
N MET A 1 -4.26 12.44 -10.42
CA MET A 1 -3.28 11.36 -10.17
C MET A 1 -2.69 10.91 -11.50
N ASP A 2 -1.51 10.31 -11.47
CA ASP A 2 -0.81 9.90 -12.68
C ASP A 2 -1.48 8.65 -13.29
N GLU A 3 -1.87 8.72 -14.55
CA GLU A 3 -2.56 7.65 -15.25
C GLU A 3 -1.71 6.38 -15.40
N ARG A 4 -0.38 6.51 -15.53
CA ARG A 4 0.51 5.35 -15.62
C ARG A 4 0.45 4.51 -14.34
N PHE A 5 0.46 5.17 -13.19
CA PHE A 5 0.36 4.50 -11.90
C PHE A 5 -1.04 3.92 -11.68
N THR A 6 -2.07 4.65 -12.10
CA THR A 6 -3.46 4.17 -11.97
C THR A 6 -3.70 2.90 -12.79
N THR A 7 -3.23 2.88 -14.04
CA THR A 7 -3.35 1.70 -14.91
C THR A 7 -2.54 0.53 -14.37
N TRP A 8 -1.31 0.78 -13.96
CA TRP A 8 -0.46 -0.25 -13.37
C TRP A 8 -1.09 -0.84 -12.11
N LEU A 9 -1.62 0.03 -11.22
CA LEU A 9 -2.22 -0.39 -9.97
C LEU A 9 -3.44 -1.29 -10.21
N ARG A 10 -4.33 -0.89 -11.11
CA ARG A 10 -5.51 -1.69 -11.45
C ARG A 10 -5.12 -3.09 -11.90
N ASP A 11 -4.14 -3.19 -12.80
CA ASP A 11 -3.69 -4.47 -13.32
C ASP A 11 -2.99 -5.31 -12.24
N PHE A 12 -2.17 -4.67 -11.41
CA PHE A 12 -1.49 -5.31 -10.29
C PHE A 12 -2.48 -5.89 -9.29
N LEU A 13 -3.47 -5.10 -8.88
CA LEU A 13 -4.51 -5.57 -7.94
C LEU A 13 -5.28 -6.75 -8.52
N SER A 14 -5.61 -6.70 -9.81
CA SER A 14 -6.31 -7.79 -10.48
C SER A 14 -5.50 -9.08 -10.48
N ARG A 15 -4.20 -9.00 -10.74
CA ARG A 15 -3.31 -10.18 -10.72
C ARG A 15 -3.27 -10.85 -9.35
N HIS A 16 -3.38 -10.08 -8.29
CA HIS A 16 -3.31 -10.60 -6.92
C HIS A 16 -4.69 -10.73 -6.25
N ARG A 17 -5.75 -10.54 -7.03
CA ARG A 17 -7.15 -10.67 -6.57
C ARG A 17 -7.48 -9.73 -5.41
N ALA A 18 -6.79 -8.62 -5.34
CA ALA A 18 -7.09 -7.56 -4.37
C ALA A 18 -8.20 -6.67 -4.90
N VAL A 19 -8.95 -6.05 -3.99
CA VAL A 19 -10.13 -5.25 -4.34
C VAL A 19 -9.89 -3.76 -4.25
N ALA A 20 -8.86 -3.33 -3.53
CA ALA A 20 -8.53 -1.93 -3.34
C ALA A 20 -7.03 -1.76 -3.16
N GLY A 21 -6.52 -0.58 -3.43
CA GLY A 21 -5.11 -0.31 -3.23
C GLY A 21 -4.70 1.12 -3.53
N SER A 22 -3.43 1.39 -3.32
CA SER A 22 -2.85 2.71 -3.53
C SER A 22 -1.38 2.62 -3.92
N VAL A 23 -0.90 3.67 -4.57
CA VAL A 23 0.53 3.91 -4.79
C VAL A 23 0.87 5.25 -4.16
N HIS A 24 1.87 5.26 -3.29
CA HIS A 24 2.44 6.47 -2.71
C HIS A 24 3.91 6.56 -3.12
N LEU A 25 4.32 7.75 -3.55
CA LEU A 25 5.72 8.01 -3.93
C LEU A 25 6.42 8.75 -2.80
N VAL A 26 7.69 8.41 -2.57
CA VAL A 26 8.52 9.16 -1.62
C VAL A 26 8.76 10.57 -2.19
N ASP A 27 8.40 11.58 -1.42
CA ASP A 27 8.53 12.99 -1.77
C ASP A 27 9.12 13.74 -0.57
N GLY A 28 10.46 13.78 -0.51
CA GLY A 28 11.14 14.39 0.63
C GLY A 28 10.89 13.66 1.94
N ASP A 29 10.22 14.31 2.85
CA ASP A 29 9.95 13.81 4.21
C ASP A 29 8.59 13.12 4.37
N HIS A 30 7.88 12.92 3.28
CA HIS A 30 6.56 12.28 3.31
C HIS A 30 6.32 11.41 2.08
N LEU A 31 5.24 10.62 2.13
CA LEU A 31 4.74 9.86 0.98
C LEU A 31 3.59 10.65 0.37
N ALA A 32 3.61 10.85 -0.94
CA ALA A 32 2.55 11.53 -1.68
C ALA A 32 1.76 10.53 -2.51
N ILE A 33 0.43 10.58 -2.43
CA ILE A 33 -0.41 9.65 -3.18
C ILE A 33 -0.29 9.91 -4.70
N ALA A 34 -0.04 8.86 -5.47
CA ALA A 34 0.09 8.91 -6.92
C ALA A 34 -1.00 8.14 -7.63
N ALA A 35 -1.63 7.17 -6.99
CA ALA A 35 -2.75 6.41 -7.54
C ALA A 35 -3.56 5.79 -6.41
N ALA A 36 -4.86 5.62 -6.67
CA ALA A 36 -5.78 4.94 -5.78
C ALA A 36 -6.78 4.15 -6.61
N HIS A 37 -7.17 2.98 -6.11
CA HIS A 37 -8.19 2.15 -6.75
C HIS A 37 -9.17 1.70 -5.68
N ASN A 38 -10.46 2.02 -5.90
CA ASN A 38 -11.56 1.59 -5.03
C ASN A 38 -11.40 2.04 -3.57
N LEU A 39 -10.84 3.24 -3.37
CA LEU A 39 -10.73 3.86 -2.05
C LEU A 39 -11.78 4.98 -1.92
N PRO A 40 -12.47 5.08 -0.77
CA PRO A 40 -13.37 6.19 -0.53
C PRO A 40 -12.65 7.54 -0.59
N PRO A 41 -13.33 8.62 -1.05
CA PRO A 41 -12.70 9.94 -1.13
C PRO A 41 -12.07 10.41 0.20
N GLN A 42 -12.70 10.09 1.33
CA GLN A 42 -12.15 10.45 2.64
C GLN A 42 -10.83 9.75 2.93
N VAL A 43 -10.65 8.52 2.48
CA VAL A 43 -9.38 7.79 2.63
C VAL A 43 -8.30 8.43 1.76
N ILE A 44 -8.62 8.77 0.52
CA ILE A 44 -7.69 9.45 -0.39
C ILE A 44 -7.22 10.77 0.24
N GLU A 45 -8.14 11.56 0.77
CA GLU A 45 -7.80 12.85 1.39
C GLU A 45 -6.92 12.67 2.63
N LEU A 46 -7.24 11.71 3.50
CA LEU A 46 -6.49 11.45 4.72
C LEU A 46 -5.08 10.89 4.44
N THR A 47 -4.89 10.25 3.28
CA THR A 47 -3.62 9.61 2.93
C THR A 47 -2.87 10.34 1.81
N ARG A 48 -3.25 11.56 1.47
CA ARG A 48 -2.57 12.34 0.43
C ARG A 48 -1.09 12.54 0.71
N ALA A 49 -0.76 12.77 1.98
CA ALA A 49 0.62 12.92 2.44
C ALA A 49 0.76 12.11 3.73
N ILE A 50 1.65 11.13 3.73
CA ILE A 50 1.86 10.25 4.87
C ILE A 50 3.26 10.49 5.44
N PRO A 51 3.36 10.91 6.72
CA PRO A 51 4.66 11.06 7.37
C PRO A 51 5.33 9.71 7.62
N LEU A 52 6.64 9.72 7.72
CA LEU A 52 7.43 8.53 8.09
C LEU A 52 6.90 7.95 9.41
N GLY A 53 6.69 6.64 9.42
CA GLY A 53 6.26 5.92 10.62
C GLY A 53 4.77 6.00 10.93
N LYS A 54 3.96 6.62 10.09
CA LYS A 54 2.51 6.76 10.31
C LYS A 54 1.72 5.80 9.43
N GLY A 55 0.85 4.99 10.05
CA GLY A 55 0.04 4.00 9.35
C GLY A 55 0.87 2.88 8.75
N MET A 56 0.22 1.97 8.01
CA MET A 56 0.90 0.83 7.41
C MET A 56 1.95 1.27 6.39
N ALA A 57 1.61 2.23 5.53
CA ALA A 57 2.53 2.71 4.52
C ALA A 57 3.74 3.43 5.15
N GLY A 58 3.51 4.29 6.14
CA GLY A 58 4.60 4.98 6.83
C GLY A 58 5.52 4.03 7.59
N LEU A 59 4.96 2.97 8.17
CA LEU A 59 5.75 1.93 8.86
C LEU A 59 6.53 1.08 7.87
N ALA A 60 5.95 0.71 6.72
CA ALA A 60 6.66 -0.02 5.67
C ALA A 60 7.86 0.79 5.17
N TRP A 61 7.69 2.10 5.02
CA TRP A 61 8.76 3.01 4.64
C TRP A 61 9.86 3.07 5.70
N GLN A 62 9.46 3.26 6.97
CA GLN A 62 10.41 3.41 8.08
C GLN A 62 11.22 2.13 8.31
N HIS A 63 10.58 0.97 8.24
CA HIS A 63 11.21 -0.31 8.57
C HIS A 63 11.75 -1.06 7.36
N ASP A 64 11.53 -0.58 6.15
CA ASP A 64 11.95 -1.22 4.90
C ASP A 64 11.53 -2.70 4.84
N LYS A 65 10.25 -2.95 5.11
CA LYS A 65 9.68 -4.29 5.04
C LYS A 65 8.18 -4.22 4.82
N PRO A 66 7.56 -5.32 4.32
CA PRO A 66 6.12 -5.39 4.23
C PRO A 66 5.47 -5.30 5.61
N ILE A 67 4.37 -4.55 5.69
CA ILE A 67 3.54 -4.45 6.88
C ILE A 67 2.17 -4.97 6.50
N GLN A 68 1.65 -5.95 7.25
CA GLN A 68 0.35 -6.55 6.95
C GLN A 68 -0.58 -6.56 8.14
N THR A 69 -1.87 -6.64 7.87
CA THR A 69 -2.90 -6.96 8.85
C THR A 69 -3.88 -7.96 8.24
N CYS A 70 -4.40 -8.88 9.04
CA CYS A 70 -5.43 -9.81 8.59
C CYS A 70 -6.83 -9.20 8.57
N ASN A 71 -7.07 -8.12 9.32
CA ASN A 71 -8.36 -7.43 9.37
C ASN A 71 -8.18 -5.96 9.74
N LEU A 72 -8.32 -5.08 8.74
CA LEU A 72 -8.20 -3.62 8.91
C LEU A 72 -9.16 -3.07 9.95
N LYS A 73 -10.38 -3.61 10.02
CA LYS A 73 -11.45 -3.06 10.86
C LYS A 73 -11.26 -3.40 12.34
N GLU A 74 -10.55 -4.49 12.64
CA GLU A 74 -10.37 -5.01 13.99
C GLU A 74 -8.94 -4.88 14.49
N ASP A 75 -8.02 -4.37 13.67
CA ASP A 75 -6.61 -4.26 14.04
C ASP A 75 -6.42 -3.24 15.16
N THR A 76 -5.82 -3.67 16.25
CA THR A 76 -5.52 -2.84 17.42
C THR A 76 -4.03 -2.66 17.66
N SER A 77 -3.19 -3.09 16.70
CA SER A 77 -1.73 -3.02 16.82
C SER A 77 -1.17 -1.59 16.80
N GLY A 78 -1.96 -0.63 16.32
CA GLY A 78 -1.51 0.75 16.09
C GLY A 78 -0.93 0.98 14.69
N ALA A 79 -0.66 -0.09 13.92
CA ALA A 79 -0.20 0.04 12.54
C ALA A 79 -1.30 0.57 11.61
N VAL A 80 -2.57 0.27 11.91
CA VAL A 80 -3.72 0.68 11.12
C VAL A 80 -4.34 1.91 11.77
N LYS A 81 -4.35 3.03 11.05
CA LYS A 81 -4.99 4.27 11.50
C LYS A 81 -6.50 4.21 11.28
N PRO A 82 -7.31 4.98 12.05
CA PRO A 82 -8.76 4.97 11.90
C PRO A 82 -9.24 5.23 10.48
N GLY A 83 -8.56 6.08 9.71
CA GLY A 83 -8.91 6.36 8.32
C GLY A 83 -8.82 5.15 7.41
N ALA A 84 -7.84 4.25 7.65
CA ALA A 84 -7.69 3.04 6.86
C ALA A 84 -8.84 2.06 7.09
N LYS A 85 -9.49 2.11 8.25
CA LYS A 85 -10.65 1.25 8.56
C LYS A 85 -11.88 1.57 7.72
N ALA A 86 -11.89 2.69 7.01
CA ALA A 86 -12.94 3.05 6.07
C ALA A 86 -12.76 2.39 4.70
N VAL A 87 -11.63 1.76 4.44
CA VAL A 87 -11.39 1.00 3.20
C VAL A 87 -12.34 -0.20 3.18
N ASP A 88 -12.96 -0.45 2.01
CA ASP A 88 -13.82 -1.61 1.82
C ASP A 88 -12.96 -2.85 1.61
N GLY A 89 -12.54 -3.45 2.73
CA GLY A 89 -11.67 -4.61 2.74
C GLY A 89 -11.33 -5.00 4.16
N LYS A 90 -10.67 -6.15 4.34
CA LYS A 90 -10.23 -6.65 5.65
C LYS A 90 -8.73 -6.85 5.68
N ALA A 91 -8.19 -7.83 4.98
CA ALA A 91 -6.75 -8.06 4.93
C ALA A 91 -6.08 -6.98 4.07
N ALA A 92 -4.90 -6.55 4.48
CA ALA A 92 -4.13 -5.56 3.74
C ALA A 92 -2.63 -5.75 3.94
N VAL A 93 -1.86 -5.29 2.96
CA VAL A 93 -0.40 -5.25 3.05
C VAL A 93 0.10 -3.96 2.40
N ALA A 94 1.13 -3.37 2.99
CA ALA A 94 1.89 -2.25 2.42
C ALA A 94 3.30 -2.74 2.12
N LEU A 95 3.77 -2.50 0.88
CA LEU A 95 5.03 -3.03 0.37
C LEU A 95 5.95 -1.89 -0.06
N PRO A 96 7.19 -1.84 0.43
CA PRO A 96 8.16 -0.88 -0.09
C PRO A 96 8.69 -1.32 -1.46
N VAL A 97 8.83 -0.35 -2.37
CA VAL A 97 9.40 -0.55 -3.70
C VAL A 97 10.67 0.29 -3.80
N LYS A 98 11.77 -0.35 -4.21
CA LYS A 98 13.08 0.30 -4.24
C LYS A 98 13.48 0.69 -5.65
N ASP A 99 14.35 1.70 -5.75
CA ASP A 99 15.03 2.05 -6.99
C ASP A 99 16.27 1.18 -7.22
N ALA A 100 16.99 1.42 -8.31
CA ALA A 100 18.18 0.65 -8.66
C ALA A 100 19.31 0.75 -7.61
N SER A 101 19.33 1.81 -6.80
CA SER A 101 20.33 1.98 -5.75
C SER A 101 19.94 1.31 -4.43
N GLY A 102 18.74 0.73 -4.34
CA GLY A 102 18.22 0.12 -3.12
C GLY A 102 17.51 1.09 -2.19
N THR A 103 17.27 2.32 -2.62
CA THR A 103 16.51 3.32 -1.86
C THR A 103 15.02 3.15 -2.12
N ILE A 104 14.19 3.21 -1.08
CA ILE A 104 12.74 3.12 -1.23
C ILE A 104 12.25 4.34 -2.02
N ARG A 105 11.56 4.11 -3.12
CA ARG A 105 10.96 5.16 -3.97
C ARG A 105 9.45 5.23 -3.89
N ALA A 106 8.80 4.16 -3.42
CA ALA A 106 7.35 4.10 -3.37
C ALA A 106 6.89 3.06 -2.35
N ILE A 107 5.64 3.21 -1.91
CA ILE A 107 4.93 2.20 -1.13
C ILE A 107 3.66 1.84 -1.88
N VAL A 108 3.41 0.54 -2.07
CA VAL A 108 2.22 0.03 -2.74
C VAL A 108 1.36 -0.69 -1.70
N GLY A 109 0.09 -0.33 -1.62
CA GLY A 109 -0.87 -0.95 -0.72
C GLY A 109 -1.89 -1.80 -1.47
N LEU A 110 -2.24 -2.96 -0.89
CA LEU A 110 -3.28 -3.84 -1.40
C LEU A 110 -4.21 -4.21 -0.25
N ALA A 111 -5.50 -4.38 -0.57
CA ALA A 111 -6.49 -4.87 0.40
C ALA A 111 -7.40 -5.92 -0.25
N TRP A 112 -7.80 -6.90 0.54
CA TRP A 112 -8.72 -7.99 0.14
C TRP A 112 -9.98 -7.93 0.97
N MET A 113 -11.08 -8.47 0.41
CA MET A 113 -12.38 -8.50 1.09
C MET A 113 -12.42 -9.47 2.27
N ASP A 114 -11.69 -10.57 2.17
CA ASP A 114 -11.67 -11.60 3.21
C ASP A 114 -10.61 -11.34 4.26
N GLU A 115 -10.87 -11.86 5.46
CA GLU A 115 -9.88 -11.89 6.52
C GLU A 115 -8.89 -13.01 6.24
N ARG A 116 -7.59 -12.67 6.15
CA ARG A 116 -6.54 -13.64 5.86
C ARG A 116 -5.20 -13.16 6.40
N GLU A 117 -4.33 -14.11 6.72
CA GLU A 117 -2.92 -13.84 6.93
C GLU A 117 -2.17 -14.32 5.70
N LEU A 118 -1.34 -13.45 5.11
CA LEU A 118 -0.56 -13.79 3.93
C LEU A 118 0.70 -14.55 4.34
N PRO A 119 0.93 -15.76 3.77
CA PRO A 119 2.19 -16.46 4.00
C PRO A 119 3.38 -15.68 3.43
N ALA A 120 4.57 -15.92 3.98
CA ALA A 120 5.78 -15.21 3.57
C ALA A 120 6.10 -15.39 2.08
N ASP A 121 5.83 -16.57 1.51
CA ASP A 121 6.07 -16.83 0.08
C ASP A 121 5.09 -16.07 -0.81
N GLU A 122 3.84 -15.90 -0.38
CA GLU A 122 2.86 -15.09 -1.11
C GLU A 122 3.24 -13.61 -1.07
N ILE A 123 3.64 -13.10 0.10
CA ILE A 123 4.13 -11.72 0.22
C ILE A 123 5.35 -11.51 -0.68
N ALA A 124 6.29 -12.45 -0.71
CA ALA A 124 7.47 -12.37 -1.57
C ALA A 124 7.11 -12.31 -3.05
N ALA A 125 6.12 -13.09 -3.49
CA ALA A 125 5.65 -13.08 -4.88
C ALA A 125 5.00 -11.74 -5.24
N ILE A 126 4.17 -11.19 -4.35
CA ILE A 126 3.54 -9.88 -4.56
C ILE A 126 4.60 -8.77 -4.57
N ASP A 127 5.56 -8.83 -3.66
CA ASP A 127 6.67 -7.88 -3.58
C ASP A 127 7.51 -7.90 -4.86
N GLN A 128 7.80 -9.08 -5.39
CA GLN A 128 8.53 -9.24 -6.65
C GLN A 128 7.78 -8.59 -7.81
N ASP A 129 6.46 -8.81 -7.89
CA ASP A 129 5.62 -8.21 -8.93
C ASP A 129 5.52 -6.68 -8.78
N ALA A 130 5.52 -6.18 -7.55
CA ALA A 130 5.45 -4.74 -7.29
C ALA A 130 6.67 -3.98 -7.85
N ARG A 131 7.77 -4.65 -8.10
CA ARG A 131 8.97 -4.05 -8.69
C ARG A 131 8.74 -3.57 -10.13
N SER A 132 7.67 -4.02 -10.78
CA SER A 132 7.28 -3.56 -12.11
C SER A 132 6.61 -2.19 -12.12
N LEU A 133 6.46 -1.55 -10.94
CA LEU A 133 5.90 -0.20 -10.84
C LEU A 133 6.68 0.77 -11.73
N PRO A 134 5.99 1.56 -12.58
CA PRO A 134 6.67 2.52 -13.45
C PRO A 134 7.55 3.49 -12.65
N GLU A 135 8.63 3.93 -13.27
CA GLU A 135 9.46 5.00 -12.73
C GLU A 135 8.69 6.31 -12.77
N ALA A 136 8.91 7.16 -11.79
CA ALA A 136 8.26 8.48 -11.71
C ALA A 136 8.80 9.45 -12.75
#